data_5ffe35c69ab084b9bf3db1b683cca963
#
_entry.id   5ffe35c69ab084b9bf3db1b683cca963
#
_cell.length_a   1.000
_cell.length_b   1.000
_cell.length_c   1.000
_cell.angle_alpha   90.00
_cell.angle_beta   90.00
_cell.angle_gamma   90.00
#
_symmetry.space_group_name_H-M   'P 1'
#
loop_
_entity.id
_entity.type
_entity.pdbx_description
1 polymer ?
#
loop_
_entity_poly.entity_id
_entity_poly.type
_entity_poly.pdbx_seq_one_letter_code
_entity_poly.pdbx_strand_id
1 'polypeptide(L)'
;LQETRKFWQAVPEDLEDTPFGEILLTDLSRWADFWSGRLTRAVEEMAACPAVEAAYGPGFLAMSQTLLRLRQAVSGGWDAVAAVDLTFPRLKPVRGQENEYWKMRMQKLKERFQKELKETMEPFAATRAEHLEDLRAMAPAMLALIDLTGDFTRSLQQEKVRRNVADFSDQEHYAVDLLTDTAGEPTELARQIAQEYVEIMVDEYQDTNQVQNCIFDAVSRKGENLFTVGDVKQSIYRFRLAQPEIFLEKYESYCHASQARAGQA
;
A
#
# COMPACT_ATOMS: atom_id res chain seq x y z
N LEU A 1 -2.06 -17.66 7.23
CA LEU A 1 -3.22 -18.57 7.16
C LEU A 1 -4.04 -18.63 8.45
N GLN A 2 -3.44 -18.64 9.65
CA GLN A 2 -4.19 -18.73 10.92
C GLN A 2 -5.03 -17.48 11.18
N GLU A 3 -4.50 -16.27 10.99
CA GLU A 3 -5.23 -15.00 11.15
C GLU A 3 -6.34 -14.87 10.10
N THR A 4 -6.03 -15.20 8.84
CA THR A 4 -7.02 -15.21 7.75
C THR A 4 -8.17 -16.19 8.07
N ARG A 5 -7.86 -17.37 8.62
CA ARG A 5 -8.87 -18.33 9.06
C ARG A 5 -9.77 -17.76 10.15
N LYS A 6 -9.20 -17.11 11.18
CA LYS A 6 -9.98 -16.51 12.27
C LYS A 6 -10.97 -15.48 11.74
N PHE A 7 -10.54 -14.64 10.81
CA PHE A 7 -11.42 -13.66 10.16
C PHE A 7 -12.62 -14.33 9.48
N TRP A 8 -12.39 -15.37 8.64
CA TRP A 8 -13.47 -16.06 7.94
C TRP A 8 -14.34 -16.95 8.83
N GLN A 9 -13.86 -17.37 10.00
CA GLN A 9 -14.67 -18.07 11.00
C GLN A 9 -15.62 -17.16 11.76
N ALA A 10 -15.25 -15.89 11.90
CA ALA A 10 -16.00 -14.89 12.64
C ALA A 10 -15.91 -13.54 11.92
N VAL A 11 -16.62 -13.42 10.79
CA VAL A 11 -16.72 -12.14 10.06
C VAL A 11 -17.31 -11.09 11.00
N PRO A 12 -16.66 -9.93 11.18
CA PRO A 12 -17.15 -8.87 12.07
C PRO A 12 -18.58 -8.43 11.81
N GLU A 13 -19.20 -7.78 12.78
CA GLU A 13 -20.53 -7.20 12.63
C GLU A 13 -20.51 -5.87 11.89
N ASP A 14 -19.39 -5.15 11.98
CA ASP A 14 -19.16 -3.88 11.29
C ASP A 14 -18.13 -4.07 10.15
N LEU A 15 -18.45 -3.48 8.99
CA LEU A 15 -17.59 -3.56 7.80
C LEU A 15 -16.26 -2.84 8.02
N GLU A 16 -16.29 -1.76 8.78
CA GLU A 16 -15.12 -0.94 9.16
C GLU A 16 -14.09 -1.73 9.98
N ASP A 17 -14.53 -2.73 10.73
CA ASP A 17 -13.67 -3.63 11.51
C ASP A 17 -13.07 -4.76 10.64
N THR A 18 -13.41 -4.79 9.36
CA THR A 18 -12.81 -5.72 8.41
C THR A 18 -11.59 -5.09 7.72
N PRO A 19 -10.56 -5.90 7.35
CA PRO A 19 -9.44 -5.39 6.55
C PRO A 19 -9.87 -4.72 5.25
N PHE A 20 -10.99 -5.14 4.66
CA PHE A 20 -11.53 -4.57 3.42
C PHE A 20 -12.10 -3.17 3.65
N GLY A 21 -12.91 -2.99 4.69
CA GLY A 21 -13.48 -1.70 5.04
C GLY A 21 -12.41 -0.69 5.44
N GLU A 22 -11.46 -1.09 6.29
CA GLU A 22 -10.33 -0.25 6.71
C GLU A 22 -9.51 0.25 5.53
N ILE A 23 -9.12 -0.66 4.62
CA ILE A 23 -8.32 -0.32 3.44
C ILE A 23 -9.09 0.64 2.53
N LEU A 24 -10.34 0.33 2.19
CA LEU A 24 -11.13 1.14 1.27
C LEU A 24 -11.41 2.55 1.82
N LEU A 25 -11.73 2.68 3.10
CA LEU A 25 -11.93 3.99 3.74
C LEU A 25 -10.63 4.79 3.83
N THR A 26 -9.51 4.13 4.12
CA THR A 26 -8.19 4.77 4.16
C THR A 26 -7.76 5.25 2.78
N ASP A 27 -7.92 4.43 1.75
CA ASP A 27 -7.58 4.78 0.38
C ASP A 27 -8.48 5.90 -0.17
N LEU A 28 -9.78 5.87 0.16
CA LEU A 28 -10.70 6.96 -0.17
C LEU A 28 -10.25 8.29 0.46
N SER A 29 -9.82 8.26 1.74
CA SER A 29 -9.33 9.46 2.43
C SER A 29 -8.10 10.05 1.72
N ARG A 30 -7.11 9.21 1.41
CA ARG A 30 -5.88 9.61 0.69
C ARG A 30 -6.19 10.14 -0.71
N TRP A 31 -7.08 9.47 -1.42
CA TRP A 31 -7.52 9.88 -2.75
C TRP A 31 -8.24 11.25 -2.71
N ALA A 32 -9.12 11.46 -1.75
CA ALA A 32 -9.84 12.71 -1.57
C ALA A 32 -8.88 13.89 -1.24
N ASP A 33 -7.88 13.66 -0.38
CA ASP A 33 -6.85 14.64 -0.07
C ASP A 33 -6.01 15.01 -1.31
N PHE A 34 -5.57 14.00 -2.07
CA PHE A 34 -4.81 14.22 -3.29
C PHE A 34 -5.58 15.09 -4.30
N TRP A 35 -6.83 14.71 -4.59
CA TRP A 35 -7.64 15.42 -5.58
C TRP A 35 -8.12 16.78 -5.08
N SER A 36 -8.43 16.94 -3.80
CA SER A 36 -8.77 18.24 -3.22
C SER A 36 -7.62 19.24 -3.43
N GLY A 37 -6.39 18.86 -3.10
CA GLY A 37 -5.21 19.70 -3.34
C GLY A 37 -4.95 19.96 -4.83
N ARG A 38 -5.20 18.96 -5.69
CA ARG A 38 -5.02 19.12 -7.13
C ARG A 38 -6.03 20.05 -7.78
N LEU A 39 -7.29 19.97 -7.36
CA LEU A 39 -8.36 20.85 -7.85
C LEU A 39 -8.17 22.28 -7.36
N THR A 40 -7.75 22.48 -6.12
CA THR A 40 -7.42 23.81 -5.58
C THR A 40 -6.28 24.46 -6.37
N ARG A 41 -5.19 23.73 -6.61
CA ARG A 41 -4.09 24.21 -7.46
C ARG A 41 -4.52 24.52 -8.89
N ALA A 42 -5.46 23.75 -9.45
CA ALA A 42 -5.99 24.04 -10.78
C ALA A 42 -6.76 25.37 -10.82
N VAL A 43 -7.44 25.77 -9.74
CA VAL A 43 -8.08 27.10 -9.64
C VAL A 43 -7.01 28.19 -9.61
N GLU A 44 -5.93 28.03 -8.86
CA GLU A 44 -4.81 28.98 -8.83
C GLU A 44 -4.16 29.10 -10.22
N GLU A 45 -3.93 27.98 -10.91
CA GLU A 45 -3.40 27.97 -12.29
C GLU A 45 -4.33 28.70 -13.28
N MET A 46 -5.66 28.63 -13.08
CA MET A 46 -6.64 29.32 -13.93
C MET A 46 -6.57 30.85 -13.84
N ALA A 47 -5.96 31.40 -12.79
CA ALA A 47 -5.74 32.86 -12.67
C ALA A 47 -4.94 33.45 -13.85
N ALA A 48 -4.15 32.62 -14.55
CA ALA A 48 -3.46 33.01 -15.78
C ALA A 48 -4.40 33.25 -16.96
N CYS A 49 -5.70 32.84 -16.88
CA CYS A 49 -6.70 33.00 -17.90
C CYS A 49 -8.08 33.40 -17.29
N PRO A 50 -8.34 34.67 -17.04
CA PRO A 50 -9.54 35.15 -16.33
C PRO A 50 -10.86 34.66 -16.89
N ALA A 51 -10.95 34.43 -18.20
CA ALA A 51 -12.16 33.92 -18.82
C ALA A 51 -12.45 32.45 -18.46
N VAL A 52 -11.42 31.64 -18.35
CA VAL A 52 -11.51 30.24 -17.90
C VAL A 52 -11.74 30.16 -16.40
N GLU A 53 -11.06 31.00 -15.61
CA GLU A 53 -11.24 31.07 -14.16
C GLU A 53 -12.70 31.44 -13.81
N ALA A 54 -13.24 32.48 -14.41
CA ALA A 54 -14.63 32.91 -14.18
C ALA A 54 -15.67 31.84 -14.56
N ALA A 55 -15.38 31.03 -15.59
CA ALA A 55 -16.29 30.00 -16.09
C ALA A 55 -16.15 28.66 -15.33
N TYR A 56 -14.94 28.25 -14.98
CA TYR A 56 -14.61 26.92 -14.44
C TYR A 56 -14.25 26.93 -12.96
N GLY A 57 -13.68 28.04 -12.44
CA GLY A 57 -13.23 28.16 -11.05
C GLY A 57 -14.30 27.77 -10.02
N PRO A 58 -15.53 28.32 -10.09
CA PRO A 58 -16.60 27.93 -9.16
C PRO A 58 -16.92 26.44 -9.17
N GLY A 59 -16.86 25.79 -10.35
CA GLY A 59 -17.10 24.34 -10.49
C GLY A 59 -15.98 23.51 -9.85
N PHE A 60 -14.73 23.89 -10.04
CA PHE A 60 -13.58 23.22 -9.44
C PHE A 60 -13.52 23.40 -7.92
N LEU A 61 -13.87 24.58 -7.42
CA LEU A 61 -14.01 24.80 -5.97
C LEU A 61 -15.13 23.94 -5.36
N ALA A 62 -16.28 23.83 -6.05
CA ALA A 62 -17.35 22.95 -5.60
C ALA A 62 -16.91 21.47 -5.55
N MET A 63 -16.16 21.00 -6.55
CA MET A 63 -15.57 19.66 -6.54
C MET A 63 -14.62 19.47 -5.35
N SER A 64 -13.71 20.41 -5.12
CA SER A 64 -12.78 20.36 -3.97
C SER A 64 -13.52 20.34 -2.63
N GLN A 65 -14.55 21.18 -2.45
CA GLN A 65 -15.37 21.19 -1.24
C GLN A 65 -16.14 19.87 -1.03
N THR A 66 -16.61 19.24 -2.11
CA THR A 66 -17.26 17.93 -2.02
C THR A 66 -16.29 16.85 -1.57
N LEU A 67 -15.03 16.88 -2.04
CA LEU A 67 -13.99 15.96 -1.56
C LEU A 67 -13.65 16.16 -0.08
N LEU A 68 -13.64 17.39 0.42
CA LEU A 68 -13.47 17.65 1.84
C LEU A 68 -14.62 17.08 2.67
N ARG A 69 -15.85 17.18 2.19
CA ARG A 69 -17.02 16.55 2.83
C ARG A 69 -16.91 15.03 2.80
N LEU A 70 -16.49 14.45 1.67
CA LEU A 70 -16.26 13.01 1.53
C LEU A 70 -15.21 12.52 2.53
N ARG A 71 -14.10 13.22 2.66
CA ARG A 71 -13.05 12.93 3.64
C ARG A 71 -13.57 12.98 5.08
N GLN A 72 -14.39 13.99 5.42
CA GLN A 72 -15.01 14.09 6.73
C GLN A 72 -15.99 12.92 6.98
N ALA A 73 -16.72 12.49 5.96
CA ALA A 73 -17.65 11.37 6.05
C ALA A 73 -16.95 10.03 6.35
N VAL A 74 -15.67 9.87 5.99
CA VAL A 74 -14.88 8.66 6.32
C VAL A 74 -14.89 8.38 7.82
N SER A 75 -14.81 9.40 8.67
CA SER A 75 -14.90 9.22 10.13
C SER A 75 -16.28 8.77 10.64
N GLY A 76 -17.32 8.93 9.83
CA GLY A 76 -18.68 8.45 10.08
C GLY A 76 -18.96 7.05 9.54
N GLY A 77 -17.96 6.41 8.92
CA GLY A 77 -18.02 5.05 8.37
C GLY A 77 -18.64 4.96 6.98
N TRP A 78 -18.90 3.73 6.56
CA TRP A 78 -19.34 3.37 5.21
C TRP A 78 -20.60 4.10 4.76
N ASP A 79 -21.65 4.04 5.58
CA ASP A 79 -22.95 4.63 5.21
C ASP A 79 -22.90 6.16 5.13
N ALA A 80 -22.05 6.79 5.95
CA ALA A 80 -21.82 8.24 5.87
C ALA A 80 -21.12 8.64 4.57
N VAL A 81 -20.17 7.84 4.09
CA VAL A 81 -19.51 8.02 2.79
C VAL A 81 -20.51 7.84 1.64
N ALA A 82 -21.29 6.77 1.67
CA ALA A 82 -22.31 6.48 0.66
C ALA A 82 -23.39 7.56 0.56
N ALA A 83 -23.69 8.27 1.64
CA ALA A 83 -24.68 9.35 1.69
C ALA A 83 -24.16 10.69 1.13
N VAL A 84 -22.89 10.83 0.78
CA VAL A 84 -22.35 12.09 0.27
C VAL A 84 -22.89 12.39 -1.14
N ASP A 85 -23.53 13.54 -1.30
CA ASP A 85 -23.96 14.01 -2.62
C ASP A 85 -22.76 14.39 -3.49
N LEU A 86 -22.58 13.65 -4.58
CA LEU A 86 -21.50 13.80 -5.56
C LEU A 86 -21.95 14.54 -6.84
N THR A 87 -23.00 15.33 -6.75
CA THR A 87 -23.45 16.17 -7.87
C THR A 87 -22.55 17.40 -8.01
N PHE A 88 -22.17 17.70 -9.24
CA PHE A 88 -21.30 18.83 -9.55
C PHE A 88 -21.95 19.79 -10.54
N PRO A 89 -21.72 21.10 -10.39
CA PRO A 89 -22.26 22.08 -11.32
C PRO A 89 -21.66 21.89 -12.72
N ARG A 90 -22.47 22.17 -13.74
CA ARG A 90 -21.98 22.20 -15.12
C ARG A 90 -21.05 23.39 -15.32
N LEU A 91 -19.90 23.14 -15.96
CA LEU A 91 -19.00 24.22 -16.36
C LEU A 91 -19.64 25.08 -17.44
N LYS A 92 -19.47 26.38 -17.30
CA LYS A 92 -19.96 27.33 -18.30
C LYS A 92 -19.12 27.28 -19.58
N PRO A 93 -19.68 27.52 -20.78
CA PRO A 93 -18.90 27.53 -22.00
C PRO A 93 -17.93 28.72 -22.03
N VAL A 94 -16.69 28.47 -22.47
CA VAL A 94 -15.66 29.50 -22.72
C VAL A 94 -15.44 29.59 -24.23
N ARG A 95 -15.40 30.83 -24.75
CA ARG A 95 -15.15 31.14 -26.17
C ARG A 95 -13.81 31.87 -26.31
N GLY A 96 -13.28 31.89 -27.53
CA GLY A 96 -12.02 32.54 -27.90
C GLY A 96 -10.87 31.52 -28.05
N GLN A 97 -10.10 31.66 -29.14
CA GLN A 97 -8.97 30.79 -29.44
C GLN A 97 -7.82 30.93 -28.41
N GLU A 98 -7.68 32.12 -27.84
CA GLU A 98 -6.70 32.44 -26.81
C GLU A 98 -6.90 31.62 -25.52
N ASN A 99 -8.13 31.15 -25.28
CA ASN A 99 -8.51 30.40 -24.10
C ASN A 99 -8.41 28.85 -24.31
N GLU A 100 -8.17 28.40 -25.54
CA GLU A 100 -8.31 26.99 -25.93
C GLU A 100 -7.35 26.07 -25.18
N TYR A 101 -6.09 26.50 -24.95
CA TYR A 101 -5.11 25.75 -24.18
C TYR A 101 -5.60 25.47 -22.75
N TRP A 102 -6.02 26.52 -22.04
CA TRP A 102 -6.47 26.41 -20.66
C TRP A 102 -7.77 25.61 -20.53
N LYS A 103 -8.70 25.87 -21.45
CA LYS A 103 -9.96 25.14 -21.54
C LYS A 103 -9.73 23.64 -21.69
N MET A 104 -8.89 23.22 -22.64
CA MET A 104 -8.60 21.83 -22.90
C MET A 104 -7.87 21.18 -21.71
N ARG A 105 -6.93 21.88 -21.09
CA ARG A 105 -6.20 21.41 -19.90
C ARG A 105 -7.15 21.15 -18.73
N MET A 106 -8.05 22.07 -18.44
CA MET A 106 -9.01 21.94 -17.34
C MET A 106 -10.09 20.89 -17.62
N GLN A 107 -10.52 20.76 -18.87
CA GLN A 107 -11.46 19.70 -19.27
C GLN A 107 -10.85 18.32 -19.09
N LYS A 108 -9.61 18.08 -19.54
CA LYS A 108 -8.90 16.81 -19.33
C LYS A 108 -8.73 16.49 -17.85
N LEU A 109 -8.39 17.49 -17.03
CA LEU A 109 -8.27 17.30 -15.58
C LEU A 109 -9.61 16.89 -14.96
N LYS A 110 -10.70 17.54 -15.34
CA LYS A 110 -12.06 17.21 -14.90
C LYS A 110 -12.47 15.80 -15.32
N GLU A 111 -12.24 15.43 -16.59
CA GLU A 111 -12.57 14.10 -17.12
C GLU A 111 -11.82 13.01 -16.35
N ARG A 112 -10.52 13.20 -16.09
CA ARG A 112 -9.72 12.30 -15.28
C ARG A 112 -10.27 12.20 -13.85
N PHE A 113 -10.53 13.32 -13.21
CA PHE A 113 -11.15 13.36 -11.88
C PHE A 113 -12.47 12.58 -11.82
N GLN A 114 -13.38 12.84 -12.78
CA GLN A 114 -14.69 12.19 -12.80
C GLN A 114 -14.59 10.68 -13.05
N LYS A 115 -13.64 10.25 -13.89
CA LYS A 115 -13.37 8.83 -14.11
C LYS A 115 -12.89 8.16 -12.83
N GLU A 116 -11.85 8.70 -12.20
CA GLU A 116 -11.28 8.15 -10.96
C GLU A 116 -12.29 8.21 -9.81
N LEU A 117 -13.10 9.28 -9.70
CA LEU A 117 -14.17 9.36 -8.70
C LEU A 117 -15.17 8.20 -8.83
N LYS A 118 -15.60 7.92 -10.07
CA LYS A 118 -16.53 6.82 -10.32
C LYS A 118 -15.94 5.47 -9.89
N GLU A 119 -14.68 5.22 -10.26
CA GLU A 119 -13.98 3.99 -9.92
C GLU A 119 -13.78 3.87 -8.39
N THR A 120 -13.36 4.95 -7.73
CA THR A 120 -13.15 5.00 -6.28
C THR A 120 -14.45 4.84 -5.48
N MET A 121 -15.57 5.36 -5.99
CA MET A 121 -16.87 5.28 -5.31
C MET A 121 -17.66 4.01 -5.64
N GLU A 122 -17.21 3.18 -6.57
CA GLU A 122 -17.90 1.95 -6.94
C GLU A 122 -18.17 1.01 -5.75
N PRO A 123 -17.22 0.75 -4.84
CA PRO A 123 -17.48 -0.08 -3.67
C PRO A 123 -18.58 0.47 -2.74
N PHE A 124 -18.70 1.80 -2.65
CA PHE A 124 -19.67 2.46 -1.78
C PHE A 124 -21.10 2.57 -2.38
N ALA A 125 -21.31 1.99 -3.57
CA ALA A 125 -22.64 1.90 -4.18
C ALA A 125 -23.54 0.87 -3.47
N ALA A 126 -22.96 -0.15 -2.87
CA ALA A 126 -23.66 -1.12 -2.03
C ALA A 126 -23.61 -0.69 -0.56
N THR A 127 -24.65 -1.07 0.19
CA THR A 127 -24.75 -0.80 1.62
C THR A 127 -23.76 -1.64 2.43
N ARG A 128 -23.43 -1.18 3.64
CA ARG A 128 -22.64 -1.96 4.60
C ARG A 128 -23.22 -3.35 4.84
N ALA A 129 -24.53 -3.45 4.96
CA ALA A 129 -25.22 -4.72 5.21
C ALA A 129 -25.06 -5.71 4.04
N GLU A 130 -25.16 -5.24 2.80
CA GLU A 130 -24.97 -6.07 1.60
C GLU A 130 -23.53 -6.61 1.54
N HIS A 131 -22.52 -5.77 1.78
CA HIS A 131 -21.12 -6.24 1.82
C HIS A 131 -20.87 -7.28 2.91
N LEU A 132 -21.43 -7.10 4.11
CA LEU A 132 -21.31 -8.07 5.19
C LEU A 132 -22.01 -9.39 4.88
N GLU A 133 -23.16 -9.34 4.20
CA GLU A 133 -23.87 -10.54 3.72
C GLU A 133 -23.02 -11.29 2.69
N ASP A 134 -22.43 -10.58 1.72
CA ASP A 134 -21.53 -11.15 0.73
C ASP A 134 -20.30 -11.79 1.38
N LEU A 135 -19.66 -11.12 2.33
CA LEU A 135 -18.51 -11.68 3.06
C LEU A 135 -18.89 -12.96 3.81
N ARG A 136 -20.06 -12.99 4.48
CA ARG A 136 -20.55 -14.19 5.18
C ARG A 136 -20.89 -15.31 4.21
N ALA A 137 -21.47 -14.99 3.06
CA ALA A 137 -21.76 -15.97 2.01
C ALA A 137 -20.47 -16.57 1.40
N MET A 138 -19.39 -15.80 1.30
CA MET A 138 -18.09 -16.26 0.82
C MET A 138 -17.31 -17.10 1.86
N ALA A 139 -17.59 -16.94 3.16
CA ALA A 139 -16.79 -17.54 4.22
C ALA A 139 -16.60 -19.07 4.11
N PRO A 140 -17.62 -19.89 3.77
CA PRO A 140 -17.41 -21.33 3.61
C PRO A 140 -16.41 -21.68 2.51
N ALA A 141 -16.48 -20.98 1.36
CA ALA A 141 -15.57 -21.21 0.24
C ALA A 141 -14.13 -20.78 0.60
N MET A 142 -13.98 -19.66 1.29
CA MET A 142 -12.67 -19.18 1.75
C MET A 142 -12.04 -20.11 2.80
N LEU A 143 -12.84 -20.63 3.73
CA LEU A 143 -12.37 -21.62 4.70
C LEU A 143 -11.92 -22.92 4.01
N ALA A 144 -12.70 -23.40 3.03
CA ALA A 144 -12.32 -24.57 2.26
C ALA A 144 -11.00 -24.35 1.47
N LEU A 145 -10.82 -23.15 0.89
CA LEU A 145 -9.57 -22.78 0.20
C LEU A 145 -8.38 -22.76 1.17
N ILE A 146 -8.55 -22.22 2.37
CA ILE A 146 -7.53 -22.21 3.41
C ILE A 146 -7.15 -23.64 3.83
N ASP A 147 -8.15 -24.53 4.00
CA ASP A 147 -7.91 -25.93 4.33
C ASP A 147 -7.15 -26.64 3.21
N LEU A 148 -7.59 -26.47 1.98
CA LEU A 148 -6.92 -27.06 0.80
C LEU A 148 -5.46 -26.56 0.66
N THR A 149 -5.23 -25.28 0.89
CA THR A 149 -3.88 -24.69 0.89
C THR A 149 -3.01 -25.32 1.97
N GLY A 150 -3.54 -25.49 3.18
CA GLY A 150 -2.84 -26.15 4.28
C GLY A 150 -2.52 -27.61 3.99
N ASP A 151 -3.45 -28.35 3.40
CA ASP A 151 -3.25 -29.75 3.02
C ASP A 151 -2.21 -29.89 1.89
N PHE A 152 -2.28 -29.01 0.91
CA PHE A 152 -1.29 -28.97 -0.17
C PHE A 152 0.12 -28.69 0.38
N THR A 153 0.25 -27.67 1.23
CA THR A 153 1.54 -27.30 1.83
C THR A 153 2.14 -28.47 2.62
N ARG A 154 1.31 -29.15 3.44
CA ARG A 154 1.77 -30.34 4.20
C ARG A 154 2.19 -31.47 3.28
N SER A 155 1.40 -31.76 2.25
CA SER A 155 1.69 -32.83 1.28
C SER A 155 2.96 -32.55 0.49
N LEU A 156 3.14 -31.29 0.05
CA LEU A 156 4.35 -30.85 -0.63
C LEU A 156 5.59 -31.01 0.24
N GLN A 157 5.51 -30.58 1.50
CA GLN A 157 6.63 -30.70 2.44
C GLN A 157 6.98 -32.18 2.73
N GLN A 158 5.97 -33.03 2.91
CA GLN A 158 6.20 -34.47 3.09
C GLN A 158 6.88 -35.10 1.86
N GLU A 159 6.47 -34.69 0.65
CA GLU A 159 7.08 -35.20 -0.58
C GLU A 159 8.51 -34.68 -0.79
N LYS A 160 8.80 -33.42 -0.43
CA LYS A 160 10.18 -32.89 -0.42
C LYS A 160 11.08 -33.68 0.52
N VAL A 161 10.62 -33.96 1.76
CA VAL A 161 11.35 -34.78 2.73
C VAL A 161 11.57 -36.20 2.18
N ARG A 162 10.53 -36.83 1.61
CA ARG A 162 10.63 -38.18 1.02
C ARG A 162 11.66 -38.26 -0.11
N ARG A 163 11.76 -37.19 -0.91
CA ARG A 163 12.73 -37.10 -2.03
C ARG A 163 14.10 -36.57 -1.62
N ASN A 164 14.25 -36.14 -0.37
CA ASN A 164 15.44 -35.46 0.13
C ASN A 164 15.84 -34.25 -0.74
N VAL A 165 14.88 -33.39 -1.05
CA VAL A 165 15.06 -32.16 -1.83
C VAL A 165 14.54 -30.97 -1.04
N ALA A 166 15.15 -29.81 -1.28
CA ALA A 166 14.70 -28.50 -0.80
C ALA A 166 14.71 -27.51 -1.97
N ASP A 167 13.75 -26.62 -2.04
CA ASP A 167 13.80 -25.49 -2.97
C ASP A 167 14.47 -24.26 -2.32
N PHE A 168 14.62 -23.17 -3.07
CA PHE A 168 15.25 -21.96 -2.57
C PHE A 168 14.50 -21.33 -1.39
N SER A 169 13.17 -21.39 -1.41
CA SER A 169 12.36 -20.88 -0.30
C SER A 169 12.54 -21.71 0.96
N ASP A 170 12.67 -23.04 0.84
CA ASP A 170 12.98 -23.89 2.00
C ASP A 170 14.32 -23.51 2.61
N GLN A 171 15.34 -23.24 1.78
CA GLN A 171 16.68 -22.87 2.26
C GLN A 171 16.66 -21.55 3.03
N GLU A 172 15.94 -20.55 2.51
CA GLU A 172 15.76 -19.26 3.19
C GLU A 172 15.04 -19.44 4.54
N HIS A 173 13.94 -20.20 4.58
CA HIS A 173 13.21 -20.44 5.83
C HIS A 173 14.03 -21.24 6.84
N TYR A 174 14.75 -22.28 6.41
CA TYR A 174 15.66 -23.01 7.30
C TYR A 174 16.77 -22.11 7.86
N ALA A 175 17.28 -21.17 7.06
CA ALA A 175 18.23 -20.19 7.55
C ALA A 175 17.62 -19.29 8.63
N VAL A 176 16.39 -18.80 8.43
CA VAL A 176 15.68 -18.02 9.46
C VAL A 176 15.47 -18.84 10.72
N ASP A 177 14.97 -20.08 10.62
CA ASP A 177 14.73 -20.97 11.76
C ASP A 177 16.00 -21.27 12.57
N LEU A 178 17.17 -21.31 11.92
CA LEU A 178 18.46 -21.50 12.58
C LEU A 178 19.01 -20.22 13.19
N LEU A 179 18.77 -19.08 12.55
CA LEU A 179 19.42 -17.82 12.90
C LEU A 179 18.58 -16.94 13.81
N THR A 180 17.25 -17.17 13.90
CA THR A 180 16.35 -16.39 14.76
C THR A 180 15.61 -17.29 15.75
N ASP A 181 15.29 -16.76 16.92
CA ASP A 181 14.44 -17.42 17.90
C ASP A 181 12.94 -17.12 17.67
N THR A 182 12.07 -17.63 18.54
CA THR A 182 10.62 -17.44 18.46
C THR A 182 10.17 -15.98 18.66
N ALA A 183 11.04 -15.11 19.18
CA ALA A 183 10.81 -13.68 19.30
C ALA A 183 11.35 -12.89 18.09
N GLY A 184 12.02 -13.58 17.14
CA GLY A 184 12.68 -12.97 15.99
C GLY A 184 14.08 -12.42 16.29
N GLU A 185 14.61 -12.68 17.51
CA GLU A 185 15.94 -12.22 17.91
C GLU A 185 17.02 -13.19 17.43
N PRO A 186 18.24 -12.69 17.10
CA PRO A 186 19.35 -13.54 16.67
C PRO A 186 19.70 -14.62 17.70
N THR A 187 19.82 -15.87 17.24
CA THR A 187 20.30 -17.01 18.06
C THR A 187 21.78 -16.86 18.42
N GLU A 188 22.27 -17.72 19.34
CA GLU A 188 23.70 -17.77 19.65
C GLU A 188 24.55 -18.14 18.42
N LEU A 189 24.04 -19.02 17.57
CA LEU A 189 24.67 -19.35 16.29
C LEU A 189 24.79 -18.11 15.38
N ALA A 190 23.71 -17.35 15.25
CA ALA A 190 23.73 -16.12 14.45
C ALA A 190 24.75 -15.11 14.98
N ARG A 191 24.85 -14.94 16.31
CA ARG A 191 25.84 -14.03 16.93
C ARG A 191 27.27 -14.49 16.70
N GLN A 192 27.53 -15.79 16.70
CA GLN A 192 28.86 -16.35 16.37
C GLN A 192 29.22 -16.05 14.91
N ILE A 193 28.27 -16.30 13.97
CA ILE A 193 28.46 -16.01 12.56
C ILE A 193 28.71 -14.51 12.34
N ALA A 194 27.94 -13.64 13.02
CA ALA A 194 28.10 -12.19 12.92
C ALA A 194 29.50 -11.69 13.32
N GLN A 195 30.21 -12.42 14.18
CA GLN A 195 31.58 -12.08 14.58
C GLN A 195 32.64 -12.47 13.54
N GLU A 196 32.31 -13.42 12.66
CA GLU A 196 33.22 -13.85 11.59
C GLU A 196 33.31 -12.83 10.46
N TYR A 197 32.25 -12.03 10.24
CA TYR A 197 32.21 -11.05 9.16
C TYR A 197 32.64 -9.67 9.66
N VAL A 198 33.66 -9.12 9.01
CA VAL A 198 34.09 -7.73 9.26
C VAL A 198 33.03 -6.78 8.68
N GLU A 199 32.55 -7.06 7.50
CA GLU A 199 31.55 -6.28 6.77
C GLU A 199 30.70 -7.20 5.91
N ILE A 200 29.41 -6.90 5.84
CA ILE A 200 28.41 -7.57 5.00
C ILE A 200 27.93 -6.56 3.99
N MET A 201 28.08 -6.86 2.70
CA MET A 201 27.68 -5.98 1.61
C MET A 201 26.56 -6.66 0.83
N VAL A 202 25.43 -5.94 0.68
CA VAL A 202 24.29 -6.43 -0.08
C VAL A 202 24.01 -5.44 -1.21
N ASP A 203 24.14 -5.92 -2.45
CA ASP A 203 23.79 -5.19 -3.66
C ASP A 203 22.34 -5.45 -4.06
N GLU A 204 21.81 -4.56 -4.91
CA GLU A 204 20.43 -4.62 -5.40
C GLU A 204 19.40 -4.78 -4.27
N TYR A 205 19.60 -4.08 -3.15
CA TYR A 205 18.81 -4.27 -1.93
C TYR A 205 17.32 -3.98 -2.10
N GLN A 206 16.91 -3.22 -3.13
CA GLN A 206 15.51 -3.00 -3.50
C GLN A 206 14.79 -4.28 -3.93
N ASP A 207 15.53 -5.35 -4.27
CA ASP A 207 14.98 -6.64 -4.67
C ASP A 207 14.94 -7.66 -3.53
N THR A 208 15.31 -7.23 -2.32
CA THR A 208 15.28 -8.05 -1.10
C THR A 208 13.84 -8.28 -0.63
N ASN A 209 13.54 -9.47 -0.16
CA ASN A 209 12.30 -9.81 0.53
C ASN A 209 12.48 -9.84 2.06
N GLN A 210 11.38 -9.93 2.81
CA GLN A 210 11.40 -9.92 4.27
C GLN A 210 12.23 -11.07 4.87
N VAL A 211 12.17 -12.26 4.25
CA VAL A 211 12.92 -13.44 4.74
C VAL A 211 14.43 -13.23 4.61
N GLN A 212 14.86 -12.72 3.45
CA GLN A 212 16.27 -12.36 3.21
C GLN A 212 16.73 -11.25 4.15
N ASN A 213 15.89 -10.23 4.36
CA ASN A 213 16.21 -9.15 5.30
C ASN A 213 16.41 -9.69 6.73
N CYS A 214 15.54 -10.60 7.19
CA CYS A 214 15.71 -11.25 8.50
C CYS A 214 17.05 -11.99 8.62
N ILE A 215 17.50 -12.67 7.55
CA ILE A 215 18.78 -13.35 7.52
C ILE A 215 19.93 -12.34 7.64
N PHE A 216 19.91 -11.25 6.83
CA PHE A 216 20.95 -10.22 6.88
C PHE A 216 21.03 -9.55 8.24
N ASP A 217 19.90 -9.21 8.83
CA ASP A 217 19.85 -8.60 10.17
C ASP A 217 20.37 -9.56 11.24
N ALA A 218 20.00 -10.86 11.18
CA ALA A 218 20.42 -11.87 12.14
C ALA A 218 21.94 -12.14 12.14
N VAL A 219 22.58 -12.12 10.94
CA VAL A 219 24.03 -12.36 10.82
C VAL A 219 24.85 -11.07 10.88
N SER A 220 24.22 -9.92 11.06
CA SER A 220 24.89 -8.64 11.26
C SER A 220 25.11 -8.33 12.74
N ARG A 221 26.02 -7.40 13.04
CA ARG A 221 26.24 -6.87 14.39
C ARG A 221 25.27 -5.72 14.66
N LYS A 222 23.97 -6.02 14.73
CA LYS A 222 22.88 -5.02 14.85
C LYS A 222 22.89 -3.96 13.74
N GLY A 223 23.29 -4.36 12.54
CA GLY A 223 23.38 -3.47 11.39
C GLY A 223 24.69 -2.66 11.29
N GLU A 224 25.55 -2.65 12.33
CA GLU A 224 26.78 -1.84 12.36
C GLU A 224 27.80 -2.21 11.28
N ASN A 225 27.75 -3.44 10.78
CA ASN A 225 28.62 -3.94 9.71
C ASN A 225 27.83 -4.34 8.44
N LEU A 226 26.59 -3.85 8.30
CA LEU A 226 25.76 -4.12 7.11
C LEU A 226 25.76 -2.90 6.19
N PHE A 227 26.32 -3.06 5.00
CA PHE A 227 26.32 -2.07 3.94
C PHE A 227 25.35 -2.50 2.83
N THR A 228 24.35 -1.68 2.52
CA THR A 228 23.34 -1.97 1.51
C THR A 228 23.37 -0.95 0.40
N VAL A 229 23.31 -1.42 -0.85
CA VAL A 229 23.25 -0.58 -2.07
C VAL A 229 22.01 -0.96 -2.86
N GLY A 230 21.32 0.03 -3.42
CA GLY A 230 20.16 -0.22 -4.27
C GLY A 230 19.60 1.06 -4.87
N ASP A 231 18.70 0.88 -5.83
CA ASP A 231 17.92 1.97 -6.44
C ASP A 231 16.45 1.53 -6.55
N VAL A 232 15.59 2.11 -5.72
CA VAL A 232 14.14 1.79 -5.69
C VAL A 232 13.47 1.96 -7.06
N LYS A 233 13.99 2.86 -7.92
CA LYS A 233 13.47 3.07 -9.28
C LYS A 233 13.72 1.87 -10.20
N GLN A 234 14.67 1.01 -9.84
CA GLN A 234 15.02 -0.22 -10.57
C GLN A 234 14.33 -1.46 -10.02
N SER A 235 13.53 -1.34 -8.97
CA SER A 235 12.76 -2.45 -8.41
C SER A 235 11.70 -2.93 -9.40
N ILE A 236 11.95 -4.08 -10.04
CA ILE A 236 11.05 -4.73 -11.00
C ILE A 236 10.66 -6.16 -10.58
N TYR A 237 11.21 -6.67 -9.48
CA TYR A 237 11.03 -8.06 -9.04
C TYR A 237 9.94 -8.25 -7.97
N ARG A 238 8.95 -7.35 -7.89
CA ARG A 238 7.81 -7.48 -6.96
C ARG A 238 7.06 -8.81 -7.13
N PHE A 239 7.01 -9.35 -8.34
CA PHE A 239 6.44 -10.67 -8.62
C PHE A 239 7.24 -11.84 -8.02
N ARG A 240 8.47 -11.60 -7.56
CA ARG A 240 9.31 -12.54 -6.78
C ARG A 240 9.32 -12.21 -5.28
N LEU A 241 8.31 -11.48 -4.82
CA LEU A 241 8.15 -11.04 -3.44
C LEU A 241 9.19 -10.02 -2.96
N ALA A 242 9.92 -9.34 -3.88
CA ALA A 242 10.75 -8.21 -3.53
C ALA A 242 9.90 -7.11 -2.88
N GLN A 243 10.41 -6.53 -1.81
CA GLN A 243 9.74 -5.51 -1.00
C GLN A 243 10.61 -4.24 -0.94
N PRO A 244 10.53 -3.36 -1.94
CA PRO A 244 11.32 -2.14 -1.97
C PRO A 244 11.03 -1.21 -0.77
N GLU A 245 9.91 -1.42 -0.09
CA GLU A 245 9.54 -0.73 1.14
C GLU A 245 10.60 -0.94 2.24
N ILE A 246 11.22 -2.12 2.33
CA ILE A 246 12.31 -2.43 3.29
C ILE A 246 13.51 -1.49 3.08
N PHE A 247 13.85 -1.23 1.81
CA PHE A 247 14.92 -0.30 1.48
C PHE A 247 14.54 1.16 1.79
N LEU A 248 13.29 1.55 1.52
CA LEU A 248 12.78 2.89 1.83
C LEU A 248 12.77 3.15 3.35
N GLU A 249 12.34 2.19 4.16
CA GLU A 249 12.36 2.29 5.62
C GLU A 249 13.78 2.52 6.16
N LYS A 250 14.77 1.79 5.64
CA LYS A 250 16.18 2.02 6.00
C LYS A 250 16.66 3.40 5.54
N TYR A 251 16.31 3.81 4.32
CA TYR A 251 16.67 5.12 3.79
C TYR A 251 16.10 6.28 4.60
N GLU A 252 14.86 6.15 5.10
CA GLU A 252 14.20 7.16 5.93
C GLU A 252 14.69 7.16 7.37
N SER A 253 15.08 6.00 7.92
CA SER A 253 15.52 5.86 9.31
C SER A 253 17.00 6.21 9.51
N TYR A 254 17.84 6.07 8.48
CA TYR A 254 19.27 6.35 8.57
C TYR A 254 19.54 7.86 8.49
N CYS A 255 20.50 8.35 9.27
CA CYS A 255 20.92 9.74 9.19
C CYS A 255 21.70 9.98 7.89
N HIS A 256 21.50 11.17 7.30
CA HIS A 256 22.25 11.55 6.10
C HIS A 256 23.76 11.62 6.39
N ALA A 257 24.60 11.10 5.49
CA ALA A 257 26.05 11.03 5.67
C ALA A 257 26.72 12.35 6.09
N SER A 258 26.18 13.50 5.61
CA SER A 258 26.64 14.84 6.02
C SER A 258 26.33 15.22 7.46
N GLN A 259 25.42 14.48 8.13
CA GLN A 259 24.98 14.69 9.49
C GLN A 259 25.45 13.58 10.44
N ALA A 260 26.04 12.51 9.89
CA ALA A 260 26.52 11.38 10.66
C ALA A 260 27.71 11.79 11.53
N ARG A 261 27.62 11.51 12.83
CA ARG A 261 28.77 11.59 13.75
C ARG A 261 29.52 10.27 13.73
N ALA A 262 30.82 10.28 14.05
CA ALA A 262 31.59 9.06 14.14
C ALA A 262 30.91 8.04 15.08
N GLY A 263 30.54 6.85 14.56
CA GLY A 263 29.80 5.81 15.28
C GLY A 263 28.26 5.85 15.12
N GLN A 264 27.72 6.67 14.20
CA GLN A 264 26.30 6.76 13.86
C GLN A 264 26.05 6.47 12.36
N ALA A 265 26.93 5.68 11.74
CA ALA A 265 26.69 5.22 10.36
C ALA A 265 25.86 3.96 10.35
#